data_f72eaeb39adc2e71ab32c6004d8d510f
#
_entry.id   f72eaeb39adc2e71ab32c6004d8d510f
#
_cell.length_a   1.000
_cell.length_b   1.000
_cell.length_c   1.000
_cell.angle_alpha   90.00
_cell.angle_beta   90.00
_cell.angle_gamma   90.00
#
_symmetry.space_group_name_H-M   'P 1'
#
loop_
_entity.id
_entity.type
_entity.pdbx_description
1 polymer ?
#
loop_
_entity_poly.entity_id
_entity_poly.type
_entity_poly.pdbx_seq_one_letter_code
_entity_poly.pdbx_strand_id
1 'polypeptide(L)'
;MTPIRHLVLSAFLLAFCVPAHALDLTGLEAIPVQEGGRKKPFLVFADESLLSLTGKSAHTKDGIKLGPVVTVASLWLTPVGWEDQPLVLIGNKKFKDHLGLDPSKKLFTYRELATNEKLRAALQEVSAIRAKNPKTSLDTLQREASTVGMRLAVFEGLVSGRSDTLLPTGAAAWSPLGSGDSALAKLREGFMSDDQATFDAGLALLRGEQAGQEPRFQADPGKIAIEVFYQNLHPFRWAWILYLLAGVTLLVLPGRAGYVLGWAFALAGFLIQVVGFVLRIVISGRAPVTNMYESVVWVAFGTILFALFFEAIYRSRYFLLGATPVAVASLILADTQPVILDSAIHPLVPVLADNFWLTTHVLTITLSYAAFALALGVGHIILGKTIIGSKVSPALNNYLYRTLQIGVLLLAIGTILGGVWANYSWGRFWDWDPKETWALIALLAYLFLLHGRVAGK
;
A
#
# COMPACT_ATOMS: atom_id res chain seq x y z
N MET A 1 10.34 -40.70 24.74
CA MET A 1 9.98 -40.39 23.31
C MET A 1 8.49 -40.51 23.18
N THR A 2 7.84 -39.45 22.60
CA THR A 2 6.40 -39.31 22.34
C THR A 2 5.53 -38.83 23.50
N PRO A 3 4.81 -37.71 23.42
CA PRO A 3 3.57 -37.54 22.66
C PRO A 3 3.35 -36.14 21.99
N ILE A 4 4.37 -35.42 21.65
CA ILE A 4 4.23 -34.05 21.10
C ILE A 4 3.91 -34.04 19.58
N ARG A 5 4.09 -35.16 18.87
CA ARG A 5 3.90 -35.25 17.44
C ARG A 5 2.43 -35.28 16.97
N HIS A 6 1.48 -35.64 17.83
CA HIS A 6 0.05 -35.71 17.48
C HIS A 6 -0.74 -34.44 17.76
N LEU A 7 -0.19 -33.51 18.56
CA LEU A 7 -0.88 -32.24 18.88
C LEU A 7 -0.77 -31.18 17.78
N VAL A 8 0.26 -31.26 16.93
CA VAL A 8 0.49 -30.29 15.86
C VAL A 8 -0.34 -30.61 14.60
N LEU A 9 -0.71 -31.90 14.38
CA LEU A 9 -1.53 -32.29 13.22
C LEU A 9 -3.03 -32.06 13.44
N SER A 10 -3.50 -32.01 14.68
CA SER A 10 -4.92 -31.80 15.00
C SER A 10 -5.33 -30.33 15.05
N ALA A 11 -4.42 -29.39 15.09
CA ALA A 11 -4.71 -27.96 15.10
C ALA A 11 -4.92 -27.35 13.71
N PHE A 12 -4.67 -28.12 12.63
CA PHE A 12 -4.79 -27.62 11.23
C PHE A 12 -6.13 -28.02 10.56
N LEU A 13 -7.02 -28.72 11.24
CA LEU A 13 -8.28 -29.23 10.68
C LEU A 13 -9.55 -28.60 11.24
N LEU A 14 -9.44 -27.49 11.98
CA LEU A 14 -10.61 -26.82 12.59
C LEU A 14 -10.76 -25.37 12.13
N ALA A 15 -10.85 -25.12 10.84
CA ALA A 15 -11.32 -23.82 10.37
C ALA A 15 -11.77 -23.85 8.92
N PHE A 16 -12.87 -24.51 8.60
CA PHE A 16 -13.68 -24.18 7.41
C PHE A 16 -15.10 -24.74 7.61
N CYS A 17 -15.82 -24.23 8.63
CA CYS A 17 -17.27 -24.14 8.51
C CYS A 17 -17.55 -22.80 7.81
N VAL A 18 -17.51 -22.78 6.50
CA VAL A 18 -18.16 -21.75 5.70
C VAL A 18 -19.66 -22.00 5.82
N PRO A 19 -20.48 -21.03 6.24
CA PRO A 19 -21.93 -21.20 6.22
C PRO A 19 -22.36 -21.49 4.77
N ALA A 20 -23.19 -22.50 4.59
CA ALA A 20 -23.52 -23.13 3.31
C ALA A 20 -24.44 -22.31 2.38
N HIS A 21 -24.60 -21.00 2.57
CA HIS A 21 -25.46 -20.14 1.76
C HIS A 21 -24.94 -18.69 1.70
N ALA A 22 -23.70 -18.48 1.32
CA ALA A 22 -23.22 -17.16 0.93
C ALA A 22 -23.01 -17.15 -0.58
N LEU A 23 -23.61 -16.18 -1.30
CA LEU A 23 -23.36 -15.93 -2.72
C LEU A 23 -21.86 -15.89 -3.02
N ASP A 24 -21.46 -16.60 -4.06
CA ASP A 24 -20.12 -16.47 -4.62
C ASP A 24 -20.02 -15.15 -5.41
N LEU A 25 -19.27 -14.19 -4.88
CA LEU A 25 -19.06 -12.90 -5.50
C LEU A 25 -17.77 -12.83 -6.33
N THR A 26 -17.07 -13.95 -6.55
CA THR A 26 -15.82 -13.96 -7.34
C THR A 26 -16.03 -13.45 -8.77
N GLY A 27 -17.22 -13.70 -9.32
CA GLY A 27 -17.61 -13.15 -10.62
C GLY A 27 -17.69 -11.62 -10.66
N LEU A 28 -18.04 -10.99 -9.55
CA LEU A 28 -18.09 -9.52 -9.42
C LEU A 28 -16.69 -8.91 -9.24
N GLU A 29 -15.76 -9.62 -8.59
CA GLU A 29 -14.40 -9.13 -8.34
C GLU A 29 -13.68 -8.63 -9.58
N ALA A 30 -13.86 -9.31 -10.71
CA ALA A 30 -13.21 -9.01 -11.98
C ALA A 30 -14.02 -8.05 -12.89
N ILE A 31 -15.16 -7.52 -12.43
CA ILE A 31 -15.91 -6.52 -13.21
C ILE A 31 -15.12 -5.21 -13.25
N PRO A 32 -14.84 -4.66 -14.45
CA PRO A 32 -14.15 -3.38 -14.56
C PRO A 32 -14.99 -2.22 -14.04
N VAL A 33 -14.36 -1.36 -13.24
CA VAL A 33 -14.91 -0.10 -12.76
C VAL A 33 -13.96 1.03 -13.15
N GLN A 34 -14.46 2.17 -13.58
CA GLN A 34 -13.64 3.35 -13.78
C GLN A 34 -13.79 4.32 -12.62
N GLU A 35 -12.69 4.48 -11.87
CA GLU A 35 -12.66 5.40 -10.76
C GLU A 35 -11.24 5.97 -10.60
N GLY A 36 -11.11 7.21 -10.12
CA GLY A 36 -9.81 7.84 -9.91
C GLY A 36 -8.96 8.00 -11.19
N GLY A 37 -9.60 8.09 -12.38
CA GLY A 37 -8.92 8.26 -13.67
C GLY A 37 -8.36 6.97 -14.29
N ARG A 38 -8.67 5.78 -13.74
CA ARG A 38 -8.27 4.50 -14.32
C ARG A 38 -9.39 3.45 -14.29
N LYS A 39 -9.26 2.44 -15.13
CA LYS A 39 -10.07 1.22 -15.10
C LYS A 39 -9.39 0.21 -14.17
N LYS A 40 -10.14 -0.31 -13.22
CA LYS A 40 -9.66 -1.25 -12.20
C LYS A 40 -10.72 -2.31 -11.90
N PRO A 41 -10.35 -3.48 -11.33
CA PRO A 41 -11.33 -4.49 -10.90
C PRO A 41 -12.23 -3.97 -9.78
N PHE A 42 -13.46 -4.45 -9.71
CA PHE A 42 -14.38 -4.15 -8.60
C PHE A 42 -13.78 -4.52 -7.23
N LEU A 43 -13.01 -5.61 -7.15
CA LEU A 43 -12.25 -5.99 -5.94
C LEU A 43 -11.39 -4.84 -5.42
N VAL A 44 -10.61 -4.20 -6.30
CA VAL A 44 -9.71 -3.10 -5.92
C VAL A 44 -10.52 -1.86 -5.54
N PHE A 45 -11.55 -1.53 -6.34
CA PHE A 45 -12.46 -0.43 -6.03
C PHE A 45 -13.13 -0.62 -4.65
N ALA A 46 -13.58 -1.82 -4.35
CA ALA A 46 -14.21 -2.14 -3.07
C ALA A 46 -13.23 -2.05 -1.90
N ASP A 47 -12.00 -2.55 -2.06
CA ASP A 47 -10.97 -2.46 -1.03
C ASP A 47 -10.56 -1.01 -0.76
N GLU A 48 -10.27 -0.23 -1.80
CA GLU A 48 -9.91 1.20 -1.69
C GLU A 48 -11.05 2.03 -1.06
N SER A 49 -12.30 1.77 -1.46
CA SER A 49 -13.48 2.45 -0.90
C SER A 49 -13.66 2.15 0.59
N LEU A 50 -13.62 0.87 0.96
CA LEU A 50 -13.76 0.46 2.36
C LEU A 50 -12.60 0.96 3.23
N LEU A 51 -11.40 0.91 2.69
CA LEU A 51 -10.19 1.42 3.34
C LEU A 51 -10.28 2.94 3.58
N SER A 52 -10.74 3.69 2.58
CA SER A 52 -10.98 5.13 2.70
C SER A 52 -11.98 5.44 3.81
N LEU A 53 -13.09 4.67 3.88
CA LEU A 53 -14.13 4.86 4.88
C LEU A 53 -13.68 4.49 6.29
N THR A 54 -13.15 3.27 6.47
CA THR A 54 -12.95 2.64 7.79
C THR A 54 -11.50 2.61 8.24
N GLY A 55 -10.55 2.82 7.32
CA GLY A 55 -9.12 2.58 7.53
C GLY A 55 -8.74 1.09 7.56
N LYS A 56 -9.63 0.19 7.14
CA LYS A 56 -9.41 -1.27 7.14
C LYS A 56 -10.03 -1.91 5.90
N SER A 57 -9.45 -3.00 5.42
CA SER A 57 -9.96 -3.83 4.32
C SER A 57 -11.03 -4.85 4.76
N ALA A 58 -11.66 -4.67 5.90
CA ALA A 58 -12.77 -5.50 6.37
C ALA A 58 -13.65 -4.72 7.35
N HIS A 59 -14.94 -5.01 7.35
CA HIS A 59 -15.91 -4.46 8.27
C HIS A 59 -16.60 -5.60 9.05
N THR A 60 -17.04 -5.30 10.28
CA THR A 60 -17.82 -6.24 11.07
C THR A 60 -19.24 -5.72 11.22
N LYS A 61 -20.20 -6.42 10.63
CA LYS A 61 -21.63 -6.13 10.75
C LYS A 61 -22.30 -7.28 11.48
N ASP A 62 -23.04 -6.99 12.54
CA ASP A 62 -23.79 -7.98 13.35
C ASP A 62 -22.92 -9.16 13.83
N GLY A 63 -21.65 -8.90 14.18
CA GLY A 63 -20.69 -9.91 14.62
C GLY A 63 -20.01 -10.70 13.49
N ILE A 64 -20.42 -10.52 12.24
CA ILE A 64 -19.85 -11.19 11.07
C ILE A 64 -18.82 -10.28 10.41
N LYS A 65 -17.60 -10.81 10.20
CA LYS A 65 -16.54 -10.10 9.47
C LYS A 65 -16.78 -10.24 7.97
N LEU A 66 -17.03 -9.11 7.33
CA LEU A 66 -17.25 -9.00 5.88
C LEU A 66 -15.99 -8.49 5.19
N GLY A 67 -15.64 -9.10 4.08
CA GLY A 67 -14.58 -8.61 3.18
C GLY A 67 -15.02 -7.37 2.40
N PRO A 68 -14.09 -6.72 1.68
CA PRO A 68 -14.37 -5.47 0.98
C PRO A 68 -15.45 -5.63 -0.09
N VAL A 69 -15.39 -6.69 -0.90
CA VAL A 69 -16.35 -6.94 -1.99
C VAL A 69 -17.76 -7.11 -1.44
N VAL A 70 -17.94 -7.94 -0.41
CA VAL A 70 -19.26 -8.18 0.22
C VAL A 70 -19.78 -6.88 0.83
N THR A 71 -18.94 -6.13 1.53
CA THR A 71 -19.35 -4.86 2.19
C THR A 71 -19.81 -3.84 1.16
N VAL A 72 -19.00 -3.59 0.12
CA VAL A 72 -19.31 -2.58 -0.89
C VAL A 72 -20.45 -3.01 -1.80
N ALA A 73 -20.53 -4.30 -2.18
CA ALA A 73 -21.69 -4.84 -2.90
C ALA A 73 -22.99 -4.68 -2.08
N SER A 74 -22.96 -4.92 -0.75
CA SER A 74 -24.11 -4.71 0.11
C SER A 74 -24.51 -3.24 0.20
N LEU A 75 -23.55 -2.30 0.32
CA LEU A 75 -23.81 -0.86 0.30
C LEU A 75 -24.47 -0.42 -1.01
N TRP A 76 -24.03 -0.99 -2.11
CA TRP A 76 -24.49 -0.65 -3.45
C TRP A 76 -25.85 -1.30 -3.80
N LEU A 77 -26.00 -2.61 -3.56
CA LEU A 77 -27.17 -3.38 -3.96
C LEU A 77 -28.31 -3.33 -2.92
N THR A 78 -27.96 -3.24 -1.63
CA THR A 78 -28.92 -3.24 -0.51
C THR A 78 -28.60 -2.15 0.51
N PRO A 79 -28.74 -0.86 0.15
CA PRO A 79 -28.25 0.27 0.95
C PRO A 79 -28.99 0.48 2.28
N VAL A 80 -30.14 -0.16 2.49
CA VAL A 80 -30.98 0.05 3.68
C VAL A 80 -30.26 -0.40 4.95
N GLY A 81 -30.25 0.46 5.98
CA GLY A 81 -29.68 0.17 7.30
C GLY A 81 -28.16 0.39 7.40
N TRP A 82 -27.47 0.74 6.31
CA TRP A 82 -26.06 1.05 6.35
C TRP A 82 -25.74 2.44 6.94
N GLU A 83 -26.69 3.36 6.93
CA GLU A 83 -26.54 4.69 7.54
C GLU A 83 -26.27 4.65 9.04
N ASP A 84 -26.73 3.59 9.72
CA ASP A 84 -26.58 3.35 11.15
C ASP A 84 -25.38 2.46 11.51
N GLN A 85 -24.62 1.98 10.51
CA GLN A 85 -23.41 1.22 10.73
C GLN A 85 -22.20 2.15 10.93
N PRO A 86 -21.31 1.85 11.89
CA PRO A 86 -20.12 2.67 12.16
C PRO A 86 -19.04 2.42 11.10
N LEU A 87 -19.09 3.20 10.01
CA LEU A 87 -18.18 3.06 8.85
C LEU A 87 -17.22 4.24 8.67
N VAL A 88 -17.53 5.41 9.21
CA VAL A 88 -16.75 6.62 8.93
C VAL A 88 -15.67 6.81 9.99
N LEU A 89 -14.39 6.69 9.59
CA LEU A 89 -13.25 6.85 10.48
C LEU A 89 -13.00 8.32 10.81
N ILE A 90 -12.88 8.65 12.10
CA ILE A 90 -12.33 9.90 12.59
C ILE A 90 -11.23 9.58 13.60
N GLY A 91 -9.96 9.80 13.20
CA GLY A 91 -8.79 9.46 14.01
C GLY A 91 -8.39 10.58 14.99
N ASN A 92 -8.55 11.84 14.58
CA ASN A 92 -8.04 13.00 15.30
C ASN A 92 -8.88 13.32 16.54
N LYS A 93 -8.27 13.20 17.72
CA LYS A 93 -8.94 13.45 19.00
C LYS A 93 -9.45 14.90 19.14
N LYS A 94 -8.61 15.88 18.77
CA LYS A 94 -8.99 17.30 18.86
C LYS A 94 -10.16 17.64 17.95
N PHE A 95 -10.25 17.01 16.79
CA PHE A 95 -11.36 17.19 15.87
C PHE A 95 -12.65 16.56 16.42
N LYS A 96 -12.57 15.37 17.03
CA LYS A 96 -13.72 14.76 17.71
C LYS A 96 -14.24 15.63 18.85
N ASP A 97 -13.35 16.16 19.68
CA ASP A 97 -13.70 17.07 20.77
C ASP A 97 -14.37 18.34 20.21
N HIS A 98 -13.86 18.90 19.11
CA HIS A 98 -14.45 20.05 18.42
C HIS A 98 -15.88 19.77 17.95
N LEU A 99 -16.12 18.59 17.40
CA LEU A 99 -17.44 18.16 16.92
C LEU A 99 -18.39 17.75 18.07
N GLY A 100 -17.91 17.58 19.29
CA GLY A 100 -18.67 17.05 20.42
C GLY A 100 -18.93 15.55 20.34
N LEU A 101 -18.07 14.81 19.64
CA LEU A 101 -18.16 13.36 19.48
C LEU A 101 -17.37 12.63 20.57
N ASP A 102 -17.73 11.37 20.83
CA ASP A 102 -17.01 10.51 21.78
C ASP A 102 -15.54 10.32 21.37
N PRO A 103 -14.56 10.83 22.13
CA PRO A 103 -13.15 10.75 21.79
C PRO A 103 -12.57 9.32 21.82
N SER A 104 -13.26 8.37 22.48
CA SER A 104 -12.84 6.97 22.57
C SER A 104 -13.19 6.17 21.31
N LYS A 105 -14.25 6.55 20.61
CA LYS A 105 -14.66 5.91 19.37
C LYS A 105 -13.75 6.29 18.20
N LYS A 106 -13.53 5.35 17.30
CA LYS A 106 -12.79 5.59 16.04
C LYS A 106 -13.70 5.67 14.83
N LEU A 107 -14.79 4.91 14.83
CA LEU A 107 -15.75 4.85 13.74
C LEU A 107 -17.07 5.44 14.19
N PHE A 108 -17.70 6.17 13.29
CA PHE A 108 -18.97 6.87 13.49
C PHE A 108 -19.95 6.48 12.39
N THR A 109 -21.25 6.63 12.66
CA THR A 109 -22.27 6.35 11.66
C THR A 109 -22.43 7.52 10.70
N TYR A 110 -22.88 7.24 9.47
CA TYR A 110 -23.22 8.31 8.53
C TYR A 110 -24.28 9.24 9.12
N ARG A 111 -25.34 8.70 9.72
CA ARG A 111 -26.45 9.46 10.32
C ARG A 111 -25.96 10.43 11.42
N GLU A 112 -25.09 9.96 12.31
CA GLU A 112 -24.51 10.78 13.38
C GLU A 112 -23.71 11.98 12.82
N LEU A 113 -22.97 11.75 11.75
CA LEU A 113 -22.15 12.80 11.14
C LEU A 113 -22.95 13.74 10.22
N ALA A 114 -23.90 13.24 9.46
CA ALA A 114 -24.73 14.03 8.57
C ALA A 114 -25.64 15.03 9.32
N THR A 115 -26.02 14.70 10.56
CA THR A 115 -26.81 15.56 11.45
C THR A 115 -25.96 16.50 12.31
N ASN A 116 -24.63 16.37 12.31
CA ASN A 116 -23.75 17.18 13.14
C ASN A 116 -23.57 18.58 12.57
N GLU A 117 -24.14 19.59 13.24
CA GLU A 117 -24.10 20.99 12.80
C GLU A 117 -22.69 21.59 12.77
N LYS A 118 -21.82 21.19 13.73
CA LYS A 118 -20.42 21.65 13.75
C LYS A 118 -19.62 21.11 12.58
N LEU A 119 -19.85 19.85 12.21
CA LEU A 119 -19.22 19.27 11.02
C LEU A 119 -19.69 19.99 9.75
N ARG A 120 -21.00 20.25 9.65
CA ARG A 120 -21.56 20.99 8.50
C ARG A 120 -20.93 22.38 8.37
N ALA A 121 -20.82 23.13 9.49
CA ALA A 121 -20.17 24.43 9.49
C ALA A 121 -18.69 24.36 9.06
N ALA A 122 -17.93 23.38 9.58
CA ALA A 122 -16.54 23.17 9.21
C ALA A 122 -16.37 22.82 7.71
N LEU A 123 -17.27 22.01 7.15
CA LEU A 123 -17.27 21.68 5.71
C LEU A 123 -17.61 22.91 4.83
N GLN A 124 -18.55 23.77 5.28
CA GLN A 124 -18.87 25.01 4.58
C GLN A 124 -17.68 25.97 4.60
N GLU A 125 -16.98 26.10 5.73
CA GLU A 125 -15.77 26.91 5.84
C GLU A 125 -14.68 26.42 4.87
N VAL A 126 -14.38 25.11 4.85
CA VAL A 126 -13.41 24.53 3.92
C VAL A 126 -13.80 24.78 2.47
N SER A 127 -15.10 24.63 2.15
CA SER A 127 -15.61 24.89 0.80
C SER A 127 -15.43 26.36 0.40
N ALA A 128 -15.71 27.30 1.30
CA ALA A 128 -15.51 28.73 1.07
C ALA A 128 -14.02 29.09 0.85
N ILE A 129 -13.11 28.50 1.63
CA ILE A 129 -11.67 28.69 1.46
C ILE A 129 -11.22 28.18 0.09
N ARG A 130 -11.65 26.97 -0.30
CA ARG A 130 -11.29 26.35 -1.59
C ARG A 130 -11.88 27.09 -2.79
N ALA A 131 -13.08 27.65 -2.66
CA ALA A 131 -13.70 28.48 -3.69
C ALA A 131 -12.92 29.77 -3.94
N LYS A 132 -12.36 30.39 -2.90
CA LYS A 132 -11.52 31.59 -3.03
C LYS A 132 -10.15 31.28 -3.62
N ASN A 133 -9.48 30.27 -3.13
CA ASN A 133 -8.18 29.82 -3.62
C ASN A 133 -7.97 28.32 -3.35
N PRO A 134 -8.02 27.46 -4.39
CA PRO A 134 -7.83 26.02 -4.24
C PRO A 134 -6.48 25.59 -3.63
N LYS A 135 -5.46 26.46 -3.69
CA LYS A 135 -4.09 26.17 -3.19
C LYS A 135 -3.88 26.63 -1.75
N THR A 136 -4.86 27.26 -1.09
CA THR A 136 -4.71 27.74 0.28
C THR A 136 -4.41 26.56 1.22
N SER A 137 -3.38 26.73 2.06
CA SER A 137 -3.06 25.74 3.10
C SER A 137 -4.17 25.72 4.15
N LEU A 138 -4.75 24.57 4.36
CA LEU A 138 -5.73 24.33 5.42
C LEU A 138 -5.00 24.08 6.75
N ASP A 139 -5.57 24.53 7.85
CA ASP A 139 -5.13 24.16 9.19
C ASP A 139 -5.46 22.69 9.51
N THR A 140 -5.09 22.22 10.72
CA THR A 140 -5.28 20.82 11.10
C THR A 140 -6.77 20.43 11.19
N LEU A 141 -7.63 21.28 11.73
CA LEU A 141 -9.06 20.99 11.86
C LEU A 141 -9.76 21.03 10.51
N GLN A 142 -9.43 22.01 9.68
CA GLN A 142 -9.94 22.13 8.31
C GLN A 142 -9.52 20.93 7.42
N ARG A 143 -8.29 20.42 7.58
CA ARG A 143 -7.84 19.21 6.88
C ARG A 143 -8.63 17.98 7.31
N GLU A 144 -8.85 17.81 8.61
CA GLU A 144 -9.66 16.72 9.14
C GLU A 144 -11.11 16.82 8.66
N ALA A 145 -11.71 18.01 8.67
CA ALA A 145 -13.06 18.26 8.14
C ALA A 145 -13.12 17.85 6.65
N SER A 146 -12.16 18.29 5.85
CA SER A 146 -12.06 17.92 4.43
C SER A 146 -11.98 16.40 4.25
N THR A 147 -11.18 15.71 5.07
CA THR A 147 -11.02 14.25 5.01
C THR A 147 -12.32 13.53 5.38
N VAL A 148 -13.01 13.97 6.42
CA VAL A 148 -14.31 13.42 6.80
C VAL A 148 -15.36 13.69 5.73
N GLY A 149 -15.37 14.89 5.14
CA GLY A 149 -16.25 15.22 4.03
C GLY A 149 -16.05 14.32 2.81
N MET A 150 -14.81 13.99 2.46
CA MET A 150 -14.53 13.02 1.40
C MET A 150 -15.06 11.62 1.73
N ARG A 151 -14.91 11.16 2.98
CA ARG A 151 -15.46 9.87 3.43
C ARG A 151 -16.99 9.82 3.34
N LEU A 152 -17.66 10.90 3.77
CA LEU A 152 -19.11 10.99 3.61
C LEU A 152 -19.53 10.95 2.15
N ALA A 153 -18.82 11.65 1.27
CA ALA A 153 -19.07 11.61 -0.18
C ALA A 153 -18.86 10.22 -0.78
N VAL A 154 -17.83 9.48 -0.34
CA VAL A 154 -17.64 8.07 -0.76
C VAL A 154 -18.82 7.22 -0.30
N PHE A 155 -19.24 7.33 0.96
CA PHE A 155 -20.42 6.60 1.46
C PHE A 155 -21.68 6.92 0.67
N GLU A 156 -21.99 8.18 0.47
CA GLU A 156 -23.14 8.65 -0.31
C GLU A 156 -23.09 8.14 -1.75
N GLY A 157 -21.91 8.17 -2.35
CA GLY A 157 -21.68 7.67 -3.69
C GLY A 157 -21.99 6.17 -3.81
N LEU A 158 -21.49 5.35 -2.87
CA LEU A 158 -21.76 3.91 -2.84
C LEU A 158 -23.23 3.61 -2.66
N VAL A 159 -23.87 4.21 -1.65
CA VAL A 159 -25.30 4.00 -1.34
C VAL A 159 -26.22 4.47 -2.46
N SER A 160 -25.87 5.56 -3.13
CA SER A 160 -26.65 6.09 -4.27
C SER A 160 -26.34 5.42 -5.62
N GLY A 161 -25.32 4.54 -5.66
CA GLY A 161 -24.82 3.93 -6.89
C GLY A 161 -24.12 4.91 -7.85
N ARG A 162 -23.79 6.12 -7.40
CA ARG A 162 -23.14 7.16 -8.22
C ARG A 162 -21.61 7.08 -8.22
N SER A 163 -21.02 6.39 -7.29
CA SER A 163 -19.56 6.16 -7.25
C SER A 163 -19.10 5.12 -8.26
N ASP A 164 -19.99 4.22 -8.65
CA ASP A 164 -19.64 3.03 -9.41
C ASP A 164 -19.86 3.32 -10.89
N THR A 165 -18.84 3.73 -11.58
CA THR A 165 -18.90 3.91 -13.02
C THR A 165 -18.59 2.59 -13.70
N LEU A 166 -19.62 1.76 -13.87
CA LEU A 166 -19.48 0.39 -14.38
C LEU A 166 -19.63 0.29 -15.89
N LEU A 167 -20.33 1.24 -16.55
CA LEU A 167 -20.58 1.21 -17.98
C LEU A 167 -19.96 2.42 -18.67
N PRO A 168 -19.27 2.23 -19.81
CA PRO A 168 -18.92 3.34 -20.69
C PRO A 168 -20.19 3.86 -21.39
N THR A 169 -20.46 5.15 -21.25
CA THR A 169 -21.58 5.81 -21.96
C THR A 169 -21.07 6.60 -23.14
N GLY A 170 -21.40 6.16 -24.34
CA GLY A 170 -21.16 6.95 -25.58
C GLY A 170 -19.69 7.35 -25.72
N ALA A 171 -19.44 8.62 -26.07
CA ALA A 171 -18.14 9.06 -26.58
C ALA A 171 -17.10 9.41 -25.54
N ALA A 172 -17.41 9.57 -24.26
CA ALA A 172 -16.43 10.22 -23.37
C ALA A 172 -16.28 9.69 -21.94
N ALA A 173 -17.24 8.99 -21.38
CA ALA A 173 -17.18 8.63 -19.97
C ALA A 173 -17.92 7.32 -19.64
N TRP A 174 -17.53 6.69 -18.56
CA TRP A 174 -18.28 5.64 -17.91
C TRP A 174 -19.41 6.27 -17.07
N SER A 175 -20.53 5.57 -16.89
CA SER A 175 -21.63 6.02 -16.05
C SER A 175 -22.01 4.99 -15.00
N PRO A 176 -22.63 5.41 -13.89
CA PRO A 176 -23.28 4.51 -12.96
C PRO A 176 -24.41 3.74 -13.65
N LEU A 177 -24.71 2.53 -13.20
CA LEU A 177 -25.89 1.80 -13.60
C LEU A 177 -27.14 2.54 -13.14
N GLY A 178 -28.09 2.76 -14.05
CA GLY A 178 -29.37 3.41 -13.72
C GLY A 178 -30.37 2.45 -13.04
N SER A 179 -31.35 3.01 -12.35
CA SER A 179 -32.40 2.24 -11.67
C SER A 179 -33.29 1.39 -12.60
N GLY A 180 -33.30 1.71 -13.91
CA GLY A 180 -33.99 0.94 -14.95
C GLY A 180 -33.10 -0.05 -15.69
N ASP A 181 -31.83 -0.18 -15.30
CA ASP A 181 -30.86 -1.07 -15.94
C ASP A 181 -31.16 -2.52 -15.61
N SER A 182 -31.28 -3.38 -16.64
CA SER A 182 -31.63 -4.79 -16.48
C SER A 182 -30.55 -5.60 -15.76
N ALA A 183 -29.28 -5.24 -15.95
CA ALA A 183 -28.16 -5.87 -15.26
C ALA A 183 -28.19 -5.56 -13.76
N LEU A 184 -28.37 -4.29 -13.39
CA LEU A 184 -28.47 -3.88 -11.99
C LEU A 184 -29.69 -4.50 -11.29
N ALA A 185 -30.85 -4.55 -11.97
CA ALA A 185 -32.05 -5.16 -11.40
C ALA A 185 -31.84 -6.64 -11.04
N LYS A 186 -31.22 -7.40 -11.95
CA LYS A 186 -30.92 -8.83 -11.71
C LYS A 186 -29.83 -9.04 -10.66
N LEU A 187 -28.78 -8.19 -10.64
CA LEU A 187 -27.76 -8.25 -9.60
C LEU A 187 -28.36 -8.02 -8.21
N ARG A 188 -29.26 -7.04 -8.10
CA ARG A 188 -29.96 -6.73 -6.85
C ARG A 188 -30.92 -7.85 -6.43
N GLU A 189 -31.71 -8.36 -7.37
CA GLU A 189 -32.62 -9.48 -7.12
C GLU A 189 -31.85 -10.71 -6.64
N GLY A 190 -30.83 -11.15 -7.36
CA GLY A 190 -30.01 -12.30 -6.99
C GLY A 190 -29.29 -12.11 -5.65
N PHE A 191 -28.79 -10.91 -5.38
CA PHE A 191 -28.12 -10.58 -4.12
C PHE A 191 -29.08 -10.59 -2.93
N MET A 192 -30.32 -10.09 -3.09
CA MET A 192 -31.32 -10.04 -2.03
C MET A 192 -31.99 -11.39 -1.75
N SER A 193 -32.14 -12.22 -2.79
CA SER A 193 -32.75 -13.55 -2.67
C SER A 193 -31.77 -14.69 -2.37
N ASP A 194 -30.44 -14.36 -2.30
CA ASP A 194 -29.35 -15.34 -2.19
C ASP A 194 -29.38 -16.37 -3.35
N ASP A 195 -29.80 -15.91 -4.55
CA ASP A 195 -29.93 -16.73 -5.76
C ASP A 195 -28.72 -16.51 -6.69
N GLN A 196 -27.79 -17.46 -6.69
CA GLN A 196 -26.58 -17.42 -7.50
C GLN A 196 -26.89 -17.35 -9.01
N ALA A 197 -27.89 -18.09 -9.48
CA ALA A 197 -28.19 -18.13 -10.91
C ALA A 197 -28.71 -16.78 -11.43
N THR A 198 -29.56 -16.10 -10.68
CA THR A 198 -30.05 -14.76 -10.98
C THR A 198 -28.93 -13.73 -10.89
N PHE A 199 -28.06 -13.85 -9.89
CA PHE A 199 -26.89 -12.97 -9.74
C PHE A 199 -25.91 -13.12 -10.92
N ASP A 200 -25.58 -14.35 -11.31
CA ASP A 200 -24.70 -14.64 -12.44
C ASP A 200 -25.30 -14.19 -13.78
N ALA A 201 -26.62 -14.28 -13.95
CA ALA A 201 -27.29 -13.72 -15.11
C ALA A 201 -27.18 -12.19 -15.17
N GLY A 202 -27.24 -11.51 -14.03
CA GLY A 202 -26.96 -10.07 -13.93
C GLY A 202 -25.53 -9.72 -14.31
N LEU A 203 -24.55 -10.50 -13.82
CA LEU A 203 -23.13 -10.33 -14.19
C LEU A 203 -22.90 -10.56 -15.69
N ALA A 204 -23.56 -11.56 -16.28
CA ALA A 204 -23.44 -11.85 -17.71
C ALA A 204 -23.98 -10.68 -18.58
N LEU A 205 -25.12 -10.10 -18.18
CA LEU A 205 -25.66 -8.90 -18.85
C LEU A 205 -24.67 -7.73 -18.77
N LEU A 206 -24.17 -7.42 -17.58
CA LEU A 206 -23.24 -6.33 -17.38
C LEU A 206 -21.95 -6.50 -18.21
N ARG A 207 -21.39 -7.71 -18.24
CA ARG A 207 -20.23 -8.02 -19.09
C ARG A 207 -20.53 -7.88 -20.59
N GLY A 208 -21.73 -8.30 -21.02
CA GLY A 208 -22.19 -8.15 -22.38
C GLY A 208 -22.28 -6.68 -22.80
N GLU A 209 -22.84 -5.83 -21.95
CA GLU A 209 -22.93 -4.39 -22.17
C GLU A 209 -21.54 -3.73 -22.21
N GLN A 210 -20.63 -4.09 -21.32
CA GLN A 210 -19.25 -3.61 -21.32
C GLN A 210 -18.47 -4.05 -22.57
N ALA A 211 -18.67 -5.29 -23.03
CA ALA A 211 -18.02 -5.82 -24.24
C ALA A 211 -18.58 -5.21 -25.53
N GLY A 212 -19.84 -4.77 -25.52
CA GLY A 212 -20.49 -4.10 -26.66
C GLY A 212 -20.04 -2.66 -26.92
N GLN A 213 -19.25 -2.08 -26.00
CA GLN A 213 -18.77 -0.70 -26.13
C GLN A 213 -17.58 -0.57 -27.10
N GLU A 214 -17.31 0.67 -27.56
CA GLU A 214 -16.13 0.93 -28.39
C GLU A 214 -14.82 0.48 -27.71
N PRO A 215 -13.85 -0.10 -28.46
CA PRO A 215 -12.61 -0.66 -27.88
C PRO A 215 -11.82 0.30 -26.98
N ARG A 216 -11.84 1.61 -27.27
CA ARG A 216 -11.15 2.63 -26.45
C ARG A 216 -11.71 2.77 -25.04
N PHE A 217 -12.98 2.40 -24.84
CA PHE A 217 -13.63 2.45 -23.52
C PHE A 217 -13.60 1.11 -22.80
N GLN A 218 -13.33 0.02 -23.49
CA GLN A 218 -13.20 -1.29 -22.85
C GLN A 218 -11.98 -1.33 -21.91
N ALA A 219 -12.10 -2.06 -20.82
CA ALA A 219 -10.95 -2.40 -19.99
C ALA A 219 -10.15 -3.54 -20.65
N ASP A 220 -8.83 -3.54 -20.45
CA ASP A 220 -7.99 -4.67 -20.84
C ASP A 220 -8.26 -5.86 -19.90
N PRO A 221 -8.86 -6.96 -20.37
CA PRO A 221 -9.20 -8.10 -19.52
C PRO A 221 -7.97 -8.74 -18.88
N GLY A 222 -6.82 -8.72 -19.58
CA GLY A 222 -5.56 -9.24 -19.06
C GLY A 222 -5.07 -8.43 -17.86
N LYS A 223 -5.12 -7.10 -17.94
CA LYS A 223 -4.74 -6.23 -16.81
C LYS A 223 -5.69 -6.37 -15.62
N ILE A 224 -7.00 -6.48 -15.87
CA ILE A 224 -7.98 -6.72 -14.83
C ILE A 224 -7.69 -8.05 -14.08
N ALA A 225 -7.46 -9.13 -14.82
CA ALA A 225 -7.14 -10.43 -14.23
C ALA A 225 -5.83 -10.42 -13.44
N ILE A 226 -4.79 -9.76 -13.98
CA ILE A 226 -3.50 -9.61 -13.30
C ILE A 226 -3.65 -8.79 -12.00
N GLU A 227 -4.49 -7.75 -12.01
CA GLU A 227 -4.70 -6.93 -10.81
C GLU A 227 -5.50 -7.66 -9.73
N VAL A 228 -6.52 -8.46 -10.10
CA VAL A 228 -7.21 -9.37 -9.16
C VAL A 228 -6.24 -10.39 -8.57
N PHE A 229 -5.39 -11.01 -9.41
CA PHE A 229 -4.37 -11.93 -8.94
C PHE A 229 -3.36 -11.26 -7.98
N TYR A 230 -2.89 -10.05 -8.32
CA TYR A 230 -1.98 -9.28 -7.48
C TYR A 230 -2.60 -8.97 -6.10
N GLN A 231 -3.87 -8.54 -6.10
CA GLN A 231 -4.58 -8.20 -4.86
C GLN A 231 -4.77 -9.43 -3.96
N ASN A 232 -5.11 -10.59 -4.53
CA ASN A 232 -5.30 -11.83 -3.79
C ASN A 232 -3.97 -12.46 -3.33
N LEU A 233 -2.89 -12.29 -4.11
CA LEU A 233 -1.57 -12.83 -3.77
C LEU A 233 -0.93 -12.16 -2.56
N HIS A 234 -1.18 -10.86 -2.34
CA HIS A 234 -0.51 -10.06 -1.31
C HIS A 234 1.02 -10.25 -1.27
N PRO A 235 1.76 -10.04 -2.37
CA PRO A 235 3.15 -10.49 -2.47
C PRO A 235 4.07 -9.85 -1.44
N PHE A 236 3.85 -8.60 -1.05
CA PHE A 236 4.68 -7.91 -0.05
C PHE A 236 4.42 -8.41 1.37
N ARG A 237 3.22 -8.94 1.65
CA ARG A 237 2.90 -9.63 2.91
C ARG A 237 3.70 -10.93 3.02
N TRP A 238 3.70 -11.76 2.01
CA TRP A 238 4.50 -12.98 1.99
C TRP A 238 5.99 -12.68 2.06
N ALA A 239 6.46 -11.60 1.41
CA ALA A 239 7.85 -11.20 1.47
C ALA A 239 8.31 -10.92 2.91
N TRP A 240 7.58 -10.09 3.71
CA TRP A 240 8.01 -9.81 5.07
C TRP A 240 7.90 -11.02 5.99
N ILE A 241 6.93 -11.93 5.79
CA ILE A 241 6.85 -13.19 6.53
C ILE A 241 8.11 -14.03 6.28
N LEU A 242 8.52 -14.18 5.02
CA LEU A 242 9.71 -14.93 4.64
C LEU A 242 11.00 -14.26 5.15
N TYR A 243 11.09 -12.93 5.13
CA TYR A 243 12.23 -12.21 5.74
C TYR A 243 12.28 -12.36 7.25
N LEU A 244 11.14 -12.38 7.93
CA LEU A 244 11.06 -12.65 9.35
C LEU A 244 11.58 -14.07 9.66
N LEU A 245 11.11 -15.07 8.91
CA LEU A 245 11.61 -16.45 9.03
C LEU A 245 13.11 -16.54 8.74
N ALA A 246 13.63 -15.81 7.75
CA ALA A 246 15.05 -15.74 7.46
C ALA A 246 15.84 -15.18 8.67
N GLY A 247 15.41 -14.05 9.20
CA GLY A 247 16.06 -13.42 10.36
C GLY A 247 16.05 -14.31 11.60
N VAL A 248 14.89 -14.86 11.95
CA VAL A 248 14.73 -15.79 13.09
C VAL A 248 15.60 -17.04 12.91
N THR A 249 15.59 -17.64 11.73
CA THR A 249 16.40 -18.84 11.43
C THR A 249 17.89 -18.54 11.54
N LEU A 250 18.32 -17.40 11.00
CA LEU A 250 19.71 -16.95 11.10
C LEU A 250 20.12 -16.65 12.55
N LEU A 251 19.21 -16.18 13.39
CA LEU A 251 19.49 -15.85 14.78
C LEU A 251 19.53 -17.10 15.67
N VAL A 252 18.54 -18.00 15.53
CA VAL A 252 18.30 -19.10 16.46
C VAL A 252 19.06 -20.37 16.08
N LEU A 253 19.19 -20.68 14.78
CA LEU A 253 19.84 -21.91 14.33
C LEU A 253 21.32 -21.68 14.02
N PRO A 254 22.25 -22.24 14.84
CA PRO A 254 23.68 -22.11 14.58
C PRO A 254 24.13 -23.00 13.41
N GLY A 255 25.32 -22.74 12.92
CA GLY A 255 26.00 -23.58 11.92
C GLY A 255 25.48 -23.43 10.50
N ARG A 256 25.85 -24.42 9.66
CA ARG A 256 25.58 -24.37 8.21
C ARG A 256 24.10 -24.51 7.86
N ALA A 257 23.37 -25.35 8.59
CA ALA A 257 21.94 -25.57 8.32
C ALA A 257 21.12 -24.29 8.52
N GLY A 258 21.30 -23.57 9.64
CA GLY A 258 20.62 -22.30 9.87
C GLY A 258 21.03 -21.23 8.87
N TYR A 259 22.27 -21.21 8.41
CA TYR A 259 22.73 -20.30 7.37
C TYR A 259 22.03 -20.58 6.03
N VAL A 260 22.01 -21.84 5.57
CA VAL A 260 21.38 -22.24 4.30
C VAL A 260 19.88 -21.97 4.32
N LEU A 261 19.19 -22.35 5.40
CA LEU A 261 17.75 -22.10 5.54
C LEU A 261 17.42 -20.62 5.57
N GLY A 262 18.19 -19.82 6.34
CA GLY A 262 18.00 -18.38 6.41
C GLY A 262 18.21 -17.70 5.05
N TRP A 263 19.22 -18.17 4.31
CA TRP A 263 19.48 -17.70 2.94
C TRP A 263 18.34 -18.09 2.00
N ALA A 264 17.82 -19.32 2.09
CA ALA A 264 16.72 -19.80 1.28
C ALA A 264 15.43 -18.99 1.52
N PHE A 265 15.08 -18.71 2.78
CA PHE A 265 13.95 -17.85 3.11
C PHE A 265 14.13 -16.41 2.63
N ALA A 266 15.33 -15.84 2.78
CA ALA A 266 15.62 -14.49 2.29
C ALA A 266 15.49 -14.41 0.77
N LEU A 267 16.00 -15.39 0.04
CA LEU A 267 15.89 -15.48 -1.42
C LEU A 267 14.44 -15.68 -1.86
N ALA A 268 13.68 -16.55 -1.20
CA ALA A 268 12.27 -16.76 -1.51
C ALA A 268 11.45 -15.47 -1.29
N GLY A 269 11.69 -14.76 -0.17
CA GLY A 269 11.07 -13.46 0.10
C GLY A 269 11.45 -12.40 -0.94
N PHE A 270 12.69 -12.39 -1.39
CA PHE A 270 13.16 -11.50 -2.45
C PHE A 270 12.46 -11.80 -3.79
N LEU A 271 12.35 -13.06 -4.17
CA LEU A 271 11.70 -13.46 -5.42
C LEU A 271 10.20 -13.13 -5.43
N ILE A 272 9.48 -13.37 -4.32
CA ILE A 272 8.07 -12.98 -4.23
C ILE A 272 7.89 -11.46 -4.27
N GLN A 273 8.82 -10.71 -3.70
CA GLN A 273 8.82 -9.24 -3.79
C GLN A 273 9.10 -8.75 -5.23
N VAL A 274 9.99 -9.41 -5.97
CA VAL A 274 10.20 -9.18 -7.41
C VAL A 274 8.91 -9.42 -8.18
N VAL A 275 8.22 -10.53 -7.93
CA VAL A 275 6.92 -10.82 -8.55
C VAL A 275 5.93 -9.69 -8.27
N GLY A 276 5.85 -9.22 -7.02
CA GLY A 276 5.00 -8.09 -6.66
C GLY A 276 5.31 -6.81 -7.45
N PHE A 277 6.57 -6.49 -7.65
CA PHE A 277 6.98 -5.33 -8.47
C PHE A 277 6.65 -5.53 -9.95
N VAL A 278 6.92 -6.71 -10.52
CA VAL A 278 6.61 -7.01 -11.93
C VAL A 278 5.11 -6.87 -12.18
N LEU A 279 4.27 -7.44 -11.33
CA LEU A 279 2.81 -7.31 -11.44
C LEU A 279 2.39 -5.84 -11.36
N ARG A 280 2.93 -5.08 -10.41
CA ARG A 280 2.64 -3.65 -10.28
C ARG A 280 3.07 -2.84 -11.51
N ILE A 281 4.22 -3.14 -12.11
CA ILE A 281 4.69 -2.51 -13.35
C ILE A 281 3.74 -2.83 -14.51
N VAL A 282 3.32 -4.09 -14.65
CA VAL A 282 2.38 -4.50 -15.72
C VAL A 282 1.04 -3.79 -15.58
N ILE A 283 0.50 -3.68 -14.35
CA ILE A 283 -0.76 -3.00 -14.07
C ILE A 283 -0.66 -1.50 -14.35
N SER A 284 0.38 -0.85 -13.79
CA SER A 284 0.52 0.61 -13.83
C SER A 284 1.17 1.16 -15.09
N GLY A 285 1.93 0.33 -15.82
CA GLY A 285 2.73 0.75 -16.98
C GLY A 285 3.96 1.60 -16.63
N ARG A 286 4.40 1.61 -15.36
CA ARG A 286 5.50 2.47 -14.88
C ARG A 286 6.30 1.86 -13.74
N ALA A 287 7.47 2.45 -13.42
CA ALA A 287 8.26 2.06 -12.26
C ALA A 287 7.49 2.31 -10.94
N PRO A 288 7.52 1.35 -9.99
CA PRO A 288 6.74 1.40 -8.76
C PRO A 288 7.47 2.21 -7.67
N VAL A 289 7.71 3.51 -7.91
CA VAL A 289 8.39 4.44 -7.01
C VAL A 289 7.78 5.84 -7.06
N THR A 290 6.47 5.90 -7.28
CA THR A 290 5.74 7.16 -7.52
C THR A 290 5.04 7.73 -6.29
N ASN A 291 4.89 6.93 -5.25
CA ASN A 291 4.33 7.36 -3.96
C ASN A 291 5.17 6.85 -2.78
N MET A 292 4.81 7.27 -1.56
CA MET A 292 5.56 6.90 -0.35
C MET A 292 5.52 5.39 -0.07
N TYR A 293 4.37 4.74 -0.28
CA TYR A 293 4.24 3.29 -0.13
C TYR A 293 5.23 2.54 -1.02
N GLU A 294 5.25 2.87 -2.31
CA GLU A 294 6.15 2.26 -3.29
C GLU A 294 7.62 2.49 -2.93
N SER A 295 7.94 3.70 -2.44
CA SER A 295 9.30 4.03 -2.00
C SER A 295 9.74 3.21 -0.79
N VAL A 296 8.87 3.02 0.22
CA VAL A 296 9.16 2.19 1.40
C VAL A 296 9.36 0.73 1.02
N VAL A 297 8.49 0.19 0.17
CA VAL A 297 8.60 -1.19 -0.32
C VAL A 297 9.88 -1.37 -1.17
N TRP A 298 10.24 -0.35 -1.97
CA TRP A 298 11.47 -0.37 -2.77
C TRP A 298 12.73 -0.30 -1.91
N VAL A 299 12.76 0.50 -0.85
CA VAL A 299 13.87 0.55 0.10
C VAL A 299 14.05 -0.80 0.79
N ALA A 300 12.96 -1.46 1.22
CA ALA A 300 13.04 -2.81 1.77
C ALA A 300 13.64 -3.81 0.78
N PHE A 301 13.20 -3.77 -0.48
CA PHE A 301 13.75 -4.57 -1.58
C PHE A 301 15.26 -4.34 -1.77
N GLY A 302 15.67 -3.08 -1.91
CA GLY A 302 17.07 -2.72 -2.10
C GLY A 302 17.95 -3.13 -0.90
N THR A 303 17.42 -3.06 0.32
CA THR A 303 18.12 -3.50 1.54
C THR A 303 18.43 -4.99 1.48
N ILE A 304 17.46 -5.83 1.10
CA ILE A 304 17.67 -7.27 0.94
C ILE A 304 18.55 -7.57 -0.29
N LEU A 305 18.38 -6.85 -1.40
CA LEU A 305 19.23 -6.97 -2.59
C LEU A 305 20.70 -6.81 -2.24
N PHE A 306 21.06 -5.71 -1.56
CA PHE A 306 22.42 -5.48 -1.11
C PHE A 306 22.89 -6.52 -0.11
N ALA A 307 22.01 -6.94 0.81
CA ALA A 307 22.36 -7.97 1.77
C ALA A 307 22.66 -9.31 1.09
N LEU A 308 21.84 -9.75 0.15
CA LEU A 308 22.08 -10.97 -0.63
C LEU A 308 23.37 -10.85 -1.46
N PHE A 309 23.61 -9.71 -2.09
CA PHE A 309 24.83 -9.45 -2.85
C PHE A 309 26.08 -9.56 -1.98
N PHE A 310 26.13 -8.83 -0.86
CA PHE A 310 27.26 -8.90 0.07
C PHE A 310 27.39 -10.27 0.73
N GLU A 311 26.29 -10.90 1.08
CA GLU A 311 26.30 -12.22 1.70
C GLU A 311 26.84 -13.30 0.76
N ALA A 312 26.55 -13.20 -0.54
CA ALA A 312 27.11 -14.09 -1.57
C ALA A 312 28.64 -13.96 -1.65
N ILE A 313 29.19 -12.75 -1.46
CA ILE A 313 30.64 -12.46 -1.52
C ILE A 313 31.32 -12.86 -0.20
N TYR A 314 30.81 -12.36 0.94
CA TYR A 314 31.50 -12.44 2.23
C TYR A 314 31.09 -13.63 3.09
N ARG A 315 29.92 -14.24 2.83
CA ARG A 315 29.37 -15.38 3.55
C ARG A 315 29.42 -15.22 5.07
N SER A 316 29.07 -14.01 5.53
CA SER A 316 29.33 -13.57 6.90
C SER A 316 28.13 -13.77 7.85
N ARG A 317 26.91 -14.05 7.32
CA ARG A 317 25.64 -14.07 8.03
C ARG A 317 25.14 -12.69 8.50
N TYR A 318 26.04 -11.71 8.68
CA TYR A 318 25.74 -10.42 9.29
C TYR A 318 24.94 -9.50 8.38
N PHE A 319 25.11 -9.58 7.06
CA PHE A 319 24.36 -8.74 6.14
C PHE A 319 22.87 -9.09 6.14
N LEU A 320 22.53 -10.40 6.05
CA LEU A 320 21.15 -10.83 6.14
C LEU A 320 20.54 -10.58 7.52
N LEU A 321 21.30 -10.81 8.61
CA LEU A 321 20.85 -10.50 9.97
C LEU A 321 20.59 -9.00 10.18
N GLY A 322 21.36 -8.13 9.56
CA GLY A 322 21.16 -6.68 9.61
C GLY A 322 19.99 -6.22 8.73
N ALA A 323 19.85 -6.81 7.54
CA ALA A 323 18.83 -6.41 6.56
C ALA A 323 17.42 -6.86 6.93
N THR A 324 17.26 -8.09 7.41
CA THR A 324 15.93 -8.69 7.64
C THR A 324 15.07 -7.90 8.62
N PRO A 325 15.53 -7.40 9.78
CA PRO A 325 14.69 -6.61 10.68
C PRO A 325 14.23 -5.29 10.04
N VAL A 326 15.11 -4.64 9.28
CA VAL A 326 14.79 -3.38 8.59
C VAL A 326 13.76 -3.60 7.50
N ALA A 327 13.96 -4.62 6.66
CA ALA A 327 13.01 -4.95 5.59
C ALA A 327 11.64 -5.39 6.16
N VAL A 328 11.63 -6.20 7.23
CA VAL A 328 10.40 -6.62 7.92
C VAL A 328 9.67 -5.42 8.49
N ALA A 329 10.36 -4.53 9.22
CA ALA A 329 9.74 -3.32 9.77
C ALA A 329 9.13 -2.42 8.67
N SER A 330 9.87 -2.20 7.57
CA SER A 330 9.42 -1.39 6.44
C SER A 330 8.18 -2.00 5.77
N LEU A 331 8.17 -3.30 5.51
CA LEU A 331 7.05 -3.97 4.84
C LEU A 331 5.84 -4.16 5.76
N ILE A 332 6.03 -4.41 7.06
CA ILE A 332 4.93 -4.41 8.04
C ILE A 332 4.30 -3.01 8.11
N LEU A 333 5.09 -1.95 8.13
CA LEU A 333 4.57 -0.57 8.11
C LEU A 333 3.74 -0.33 6.84
N ALA A 334 4.22 -0.78 5.68
CA ALA A 334 3.49 -0.68 4.41
C ALA A 334 2.18 -1.50 4.40
N ASP A 335 2.18 -2.71 4.98
CA ASP A 335 1.01 -3.60 5.03
C ASP A 335 -0.05 -3.15 6.07
N THR A 336 0.37 -2.53 7.19
CA THR A 336 -0.51 -2.25 8.34
C THR A 336 -0.96 -0.80 8.47
N GLN A 337 -0.34 0.14 7.75
CA GLN A 337 -0.64 1.58 7.83
C GLN A 337 -1.15 2.16 6.50
N PRO A 338 -2.23 1.61 5.93
CA PRO A 338 -2.72 2.01 4.61
C PRO A 338 -3.23 3.45 4.56
N VAL A 339 -3.63 4.03 5.68
CA VAL A 339 -4.04 5.45 5.77
C VAL A 339 -2.85 6.41 5.59
N ILE A 340 -1.64 5.98 5.96
CA ILE A 340 -0.41 6.79 5.84
C ILE A 340 0.35 6.41 4.58
N LEU A 341 0.43 5.12 4.29
CA LEU A 341 1.13 4.53 3.14
C LEU A 341 0.08 3.94 2.20
N ASP A 342 -0.48 4.78 1.34
CA ASP A 342 -1.50 4.40 0.38
C ASP A 342 -0.93 3.44 -0.69
N SER A 343 -1.42 2.21 -0.69
CA SER A 343 -1.02 1.17 -1.64
C SER A 343 -1.72 1.27 -3.00
N ALA A 344 -2.73 2.13 -3.15
CA ALA A 344 -3.49 2.29 -4.37
C ALA A 344 -2.60 2.76 -5.54
N ILE A 345 -2.94 2.29 -6.73
CA ILE A 345 -2.25 2.69 -7.97
C ILE A 345 -3.00 3.87 -8.57
N HIS A 346 -2.49 5.08 -8.37
CA HIS A 346 -3.07 6.30 -8.96
C HIS A 346 -2.43 6.66 -10.30
N PRO A 347 -3.14 7.34 -11.21
CA PRO A 347 -2.53 7.96 -12.38
C PRO A 347 -1.41 8.95 -12.00
N LEU A 348 -0.38 9.06 -12.83
CA LEU A 348 0.67 10.06 -12.62
C LEU A 348 0.12 11.47 -12.83
N VAL A 349 0.53 12.39 -11.94
CA VAL A 349 0.32 13.81 -12.20
C VAL A 349 1.20 14.26 -13.39
N PRO A 350 0.74 15.22 -14.22
CA PRO A 350 1.44 15.59 -15.46
C PRO A 350 2.91 15.95 -15.29
N VAL A 351 3.28 16.56 -14.17
CA VAL A 351 4.66 16.95 -13.86
C VAL A 351 5.61 15.76 -13.68
N LEU A 352 5.07 14.56 -13.39
CA LEU A 352 5.81 13.31 -13.27
C LEU A 352 5.70 12.45 -14.55
N ALA A 353 5.17 12.99 -15.64
CA ALA A 353 4.93 12.25 -16.88
C ALA A 353 6.21 11.82 -17.61
N ASP A 354 7.37 12.49 -17.35
CA ASP A 354 8.64 12.01 -17.84
C ASP A 354 9.12 10.79 -17.04
N ASN A 355 8.75 9.63 -17.55
CA ASN A 355 9.03 8.35 -16.90
C ASN A 355 10.53 8.03 -16.82
N PHE A 356 11.35 8.53 -17.74
CA PHE A 356 12.79 8.26 -17.74
C PHE A 356 13.52 8.91 -16.56
N TRP A 357 13.36 10.23 -16.40
CA TRP A 357 14.02 10.97 -15.31
C TRP A 357 13.48 10.60 -13.95
N LEU A 358 12.15 10.45 -13.83
CA LEU A 358 11.51 9.96 -12.62
C LEU A 358 12.09 8.60 -12.20
N THR A 359 12.13 7.66 -13.13
CA THR A 359 12.62 6.31 -12.86
C THR A 359 14.09 6.33 -12.48
N THR A 360 14.94 6.96 -13.28
CA THR A 360 16.38 6.93 -13.10
C THR A 360 16.83 7.63 -11.81
N HIS A 361 16.31 8.83 -11.55
CA HIS A 361 16.61 9.57 -10.32
C HIS A 361 16.09 8.85 -9.08
N VAL A 362 14.77 8.53 -9.07
CA VAL A 362 14.13 8.01 -7.86
C VAL A 362 14.63 6.62 -7.51
N LEU A 363 14.85 5.74 -8.47
CA LEU A 363 15.43 4.42 -8.21
C LEU A 363 16.84 4.54 -7.64
N THR A 364 17.69 5.43 -8.19
CA THR A 364 19.06 5.61 -7.72
C THR A 364 19.11 6.15 -6.30
N ILE A 365 18.36 7.23 -6.02
CA ILE A 365 18.41 7.85 -4.69
C ILE A 365 17.80 6.94 -3.62
N THR A 366 16.73 6.22 -3.92
CA THR A 366 16.12 5.30 -2.97
C THR A 366 16.93 4.03 -2.74
N LEU A 367 17.71 3.57 -3.73
CA LEU A 367 18.73 2.54 -3.50
C LEU A 367 19.85 3.03 -2.57
N SER A 368 20.20 4.31 -2.58
CA SER A 368 21.12 4.83 -1.56
C SER A 368 20.55 4.68 -0.15
N TYR A 369 19.27 4.98 0.02
CA TYR A 369 18.59 4.78 1.31
C TYR A 369 18.55 3.31 1.73
N ALA A 370 18.39 2.40 0.78
CA ALA A 370 18.46 0.96 1.03
C ALA A 370 19.87 0.52 1.53
N ALA A 371 20.94 1.07 0.94
CA ALA A 371 22.28 0.82 1.42
C ALA A 371 22.50 1.38 2.83
N PHE A 372 22.00 2.58 3.13
CA PHE A 372 22.05 3.14 4.49
C PHE A 372 21.19 2.35 5.48
N ALA A 373 20.05 1.83 5.05
CA ALA A 373 19.21 0.95 5.86
C ALA A 373 19.92 -0.37 6.22
N LEU A 374 20.66 -0.95 5.26
CA LEU A 374 21.55 -2.09 5.54
C LEU A 374 22.67 -1.71 6.51
N ALA A 375 23.30 -0.55 6.30
CA ALA A 375 24.34 -0.02 7.20
C ALA A 375 23.80 0.20 8.63
N LEU A 376 22.56 0.70 8.76
CA LEU A 376 21.86 0.83 10.03
C LEU A 376 21.73 -0.54 10.73
N GLY A 377 21.28 -1.57 10.02
CA GLY A 377 21.15 -2.92 10.58
C GLY A 377 22.50 -3.52 11.02
N VAL A 378 23.53 -3.43 10.17
CA VAL A 378 24.90 -3.88 10.54
C VAL A 378 25.45 -3.06 11.72
N GLY A 379 25.21 -1.76 11.75
CA GLY A 379 25.60 -0.87 12.85
C GLY A 379 24.93 -1.26 14.17
N HIS A 380 23.66 -1.65 14.16
CA HIS A 380 22.97 -2.15 15.37
C HIS A 380 23.54 -3.47 15.87
N ILE A 381 24.00 -4.36 14.98
CA ILE A 381 24.72 -5.57 15.38
C ILE A 381 26.04 -5.22 16.08
N ILE A 382 26.79 -4.25 15.55
CA ILE A 382 28.05 -3.76 16.17
C ILE A 382 27.74 -3.17 17.55
N LEU A 383 26.76 -2.29 17.64
CA LEU A 383 26.35 -1.65 18.89
C LEU A 383 25.91 -2.67 19.92
N GLY A 384 25.05 -3.63 19.53
CA GLY A 384 24.59 -4.70 20.42
C GLY A 384 25.76 -5.54 20.95
N LYS A 385 26.71 -5.94 20.09
CA LYS A 385 27.94 -6.65 20.54
C LYS A 385 28.74 -5.84 21.54
N THR A 386 28.89 -4.55 21.30
CA THR A 386 29.62 -3.64 22.19
C THR A 386 28.93 -3.53 23.57
N ILE A 387 27.62 -3.35 23.60
CA ILE A 387 26.84 -3.23 24.85
C ILE A 387 26.94 -4.50 25.70
N ILE A 388 26.91 -5.69 25.10
CA ILE A 388 27.04 -6.96 25.82
C ILE A 388 28.49 -7.37 26.10
N GLY A 389 29.47 -6.51 25.81
CA GLY A 389 30.88 -6.76 26.03
C GLY A 389 31.53 -7.78 25.09
N SER A 390 30.86 -8.15 23.99
CA SER A 390 31.42 -9.08 23.02
C SER A 390 32.40 -8.38 22.07
N LYS A 391 33.49 -9.08 21.69
CA LYS A 391 34.46 -8.53 20.72
C LYS A 391 33.81 -8.29 19.34
N VAL A 392 33.95 -7.08 18.84
CA VAL A 392 33.59 -6.73 17.49
C VAL A 392 34.74 -7.09 16.56
N SER A 393 34.47 -7.91 15.53
CA SER A 393 35.52 -8.27 14.57
C SER A 393 35.85 -7.09 13.63
N PRO A 394 37.12 -6.90 13.26
CA PRO A 394 37.48 -5.89 12.26
C PRO A 394 36.73 -6.05 10.93
N ALA A 395 36.40 -7.28 10.54
CA ALA A 395 35.62 -7.56 9.36
C ALA A 395 34.23 -6.89 9.40
N LEU A 396 33.54 -6.91 10.56
CA LEU A 396 32.21 -6.33 10.71
C LEU A 396 32.24 -4.79 10.52
N ASN A 397 33.27 -4.13 11.03
CA ASN A 397 33.51 -2.71 10.79
C ASN A 397 33.79 -2.41 9.29
N ASN A 398 34.50 -3.33 8.61
CA ASN A 398 34.71 -3.20 7.15
C ASN A 398 33.41 -3.39 6.38
N TYR A 399 32.53 -4.30 6.79
CA TYR A 399 31.22 -4.50 6.16
C TYR A 399 30.35 -3.23 6.25
N LEU A 400 30.28 -2.62 7.43
CA LEU A 400 29.60 -1.34 7.62
C LEU A 400 30.17 -0.27 6.69
N TYR A 401 31.49 -0.15 6.65
CA TYR A 401 32.18 0.85 5.83
C TYR A 401 31.90 0.66 4.32
N ARG A 402 31.95 -0.58 3.81
CA ARG A 402 31.64 -0.89 2.41
C ARG A 402 30.20 -0.56 2.05
N THR A 403 29.26 -0.84 2.95
CA THR A 403 27.85 -0.51 2.75
C THR A 403 27.65 1.01 2.69
N LEU A 404 28.31 1.77 3.58
CA LEU A 404 28.27 3.24 3.57
C LEU A 404 28.87 3.81 2.29
N GLN A 405 29.97 3.25 1.76
CA GLN A 405 30.57 3.70 0.50
C GLN A 405 29.59 3.61 -0.66
N ILE A 406 28.87 2.49 -0.80
CA ILE A 406 27.85 2.33 -1.84
C ILE A 406 26.70 3.32 -1.63
N GLY A 407 26.22 3.47 -0.38
CA GLY A 407 25.15 4.42 -0.06
C GLY A 407 25.53 5.85 -0.46
N VAL A 408 26.72 6.31 -0.10
CA VAL A 408 27.22 7.66 -0.42
C VAL A 408 27.38 7.86 -1.92
N LEU A 409 27.93 6.87 -2.64
CA LEU A 409 28.07 6.94 -4.08
C LEU A 409 26.71 7.09 -4.78
N LEU A 410 25.76 6.23 -4.41
CA LEU A 410 24.40 6.28 -4.96
C LEU A 410 23.66 7.57 -4.57
N LEU A 411 23.86 8.08 -3.34
CA LEU A 411 23.26 9.34 -2.92
C LEU A 411 23.80 10.52 -3.74
N ALA A 412 25.11 10.58 -3.96
CA ALA A 412 25.74 11.61 -4.78
C ALA A 412 25.21 11.57 -6.22
N ILE A 413 25.22 10.40 -6.85
CA ILE A 413 24.71 10.21 -8.21
C ILE A 413 23.20 10.56 -8.25
N GLY A 414 22.41 10.04 -7.31
CA GLY A 414 20.99 10.31 -7.24
C GLY A 414 20.67 11.79 -7.07
N THR A 415 21.42 12.52 -6.23
CA THR A 415 21.25 13.97 -6.04
C THR A 415 21.54 14.75 -7.32
N ILE A 416 22.62 14.39 -8.04
CA ILE A 416 22.96 15.02 -9.33
C ILE A 416 21.87 14.75 -10.37
N LEU A 417 21.41 13.49 -10.48
CA LEU A 417 20.33 13.14 -11.40
C LEU A 417 19.02 13.88 -11.07
N GLY A 418 18.74 14.14 -9.77
CA GLY A 418 17.62 14.96 -9.34
C GLY A 418 17.73 16.41 -9.82
N GLY A 419 18.91 17.00 -9.73
CA GLY A 419 19.19 18.34 -10.27
C GLY A 419 19.02 18.40 -11.79
N VAL A 420 19.51 17.38 -12.52
CA VAL A 420 19.30 17.30 -13.99
C VAL A 420 17.81 17.21 -14.31
N TRP A 421 17.04 16.35 -13.61
CA TRP A 421 15.61 16.27 -13.78
C TRP A 421 14.88 17.58 -13.45
N ALA A 422 15.25 18.24 -12.36
CA ALA A 422 14.72 19.55 -11.98
C ALA A 422 14.99 20.63 -13.06
N ASN A 423 16.20 20.63 -13.63
CA ASN A 423 16.53 21.53 -14.74
C ASN A 423 15.69 21.25 -15.98
N TYR A 424 15.48 19.98 -16.31
CA TYR A 424 14.64 19.58 -17.46
C TYR A 424 13.16 19.93 -17.25
N SER A 425 12.63 19.70 -16.05
CA SER A 425 11.19 19.85 -15.76
C SER A 425 10.78 21.26 -15.37
N TRP A 426 11.66 22.02 -14.71
CA TRP A 426 11.38 23.35 -14.15
C TRP A 426 12.37 24.44 -14.54
N GLY A 427 13.38 24.14 -15.40
CA GLY A 427 14.38 25.08 -15.86
C GLY A 427 15.38 25.52 -14.79
N ARG A 428 15.50 24.81 -13.67
CA ARG A 428 16.42 25.10 -12.59
C ARG A 428 17.07 23.81 -12.07
N PHE A 429 18.37 23.82 -11.90
CA PHE A 429 19.13 22.67 -11.40
C PHE A 429 19.00 22.50 -9.87
N TRP A 430 18.89 23.60 -9.13
CA TRP A 430 18.87 23.64 -7.66
C TRP A 430 18.09 24.84 -7.15
N ASP A 431 17.26 24.67 -6.10
CA ASP A 431 16.41 25.76 -5.53
C ASP A 431 16.43 25.81 -4.00
N TRP A 432 17.27 25.01 -3.37
CA TRP A 432 17.32 24.92 -1.91
C TRP A 432 16.00 24.48 -1.28
N ASP A 433 15.21 23.70 -1.98
CA ASP A 433 14.02 23.14 -1.38
C ASP A 433 14.39 22.16 -0.23
N PRO A 434 13.43 21.82 0.68
CA PRO A 434 13.73 20.94 1.81
C PRO A 434 14.31 19.58 1.40
N LYS A 435 13.91 19.00 0.26
CA LYS A 435 14.41 17.69 -0.19
C LYS A 435 15.85 17.79 -0.68
N GLU A 436 16.16 18.78 -1.49
CA GLU A 436 17.49 19.07 -2.00
C GLU A 436 18.46 19.35 -0.84
N THR A 437 18.05 20.25 0.08
CA THR A 437 18.82 20.61 1.25
C THR A 437 19.14 19.42 2.15
N TRP A 438 18.16 18.59 2.47
CA TRP A 438 18.38 17.40 3.31
C TRP A 438 19.19 16.32 2.60
N ALA A 439 19.06 16.16 1.28
CA ALA A 439 19.94 15.26 0.50
C ALA A 439 21.40 15.69 0.58
N LEU A 440 21.68 16.99 0.43
CA LEU A 440 23.03 17.54 0.57
C LEU A 440 23.57 17.37 2.00
N ILE A 441 22.78 17.69 3.03
CA ILE A 441 23.18 17.52 4.44
C ILE A 441 23.54 16.05 4.71
N ALA A 442 22.70 15.11 4.27
CA ALA A 442 22.95 13.68 4.43
C ALA A 442 24.25 13.26 3.71
N LEU A 443 24.45 13.72 2.47
CA LEU A 443 25.66 13.44 1.69
C LEU A 443 26.92 13.92 2.42
N LEU A 444 26.92 15.17 2.89
CA LEU A 444 28.07 15.75 3.59
C LEU A 444 28.36 15.05 4.92
N ALA A 445 27.31 14.70 5.68
CA ALA A 445 27.45 13.98 6.96
C ALA A 445 28.09 12.60 6.76
N TYR A 446 27.65 11.84 5.77
CA TYR A 446 28.24 10.53 5.48
C TYR A 446 29.65 10.64 4.86
N LEU A 447 29.91 11.64 4.02
CA LEU A 447 31.24 11.92 3.50
C LEU A 447 32.22 12.22 4.63
N PHE A 448 31.80 13.00 5.64
CA PHE A 448 32.65 13.28 6.81
C PHE A 448 33.05 11.97 7.52
N LEU A 449 32.11 11.05 7.72
CA LEU A 449 32.41 9.73 8.34
C LEU A 449 33.38 8.90 7.49
N LEU A 450 33.19 8.88 6.16
CA LEU A 450 34.09 8.13 5.26
C LEU A 450 35.53 8.72 5.25
N HIS A 451 35.64 10.03 5.23
CA HIS A 451 36.98 10.72 5.25
C HIS A 451 37.65 10.59 6.62
N GLY A 452 36.89 10.66 7.72
CA GLY A 452 37.42 10.43 9.06
C GLY A 452 38.13 9.07 9.16
N ARG A 453 37.52 8.03 8.61
CA ARG A 453 38.17 6.70 8.57
C ARG A 453 39.39 6.62 7.67
N VAL A 454 39.38 7.30 6.52
CA VAL A 454 40.61 7.40 5.65
C VAL A 454 41.73 8.11 6.38
N ALA A 455 41.40 9.14 7.18
CA ALA A 455 42.36 9.87 8.01
C ALA A 455 42.83 9.12 9.28
N GLY A 456 42.40 7.84 9.46
CA GLY A 456 42.81 7.02 10.61
C GLY A 456 42.13 7.38 11.94
N LYS A 457 41.00 8.09 11.89
CA LYS A 457 40.20 8.52 13.04
C LYS A 457 38.93 7.67 13.23
#